data_0bbbb7e84574adb7a8cd6c3b1bf215a5
#
_entry.id   0bbbb7e84574adb7a8cd6c3b1bf215a5
#
_cell.length_a   1.000
_cell.length_b   1.000
_cell.length_c   1.000
_cell.angle_alpha   90.00
_cell.angle_beta   90.00
_cell.angle_gamma   90.00
#
_symmetry.space_group_name_H-M   'P 1'
#
loop_
_entity.id
_entity.type
_entity.pdbx_description
1 polymer ?
#
loop_
_entity_poly.entity_id
_entity_poly.type
_entity_poly.pdbx_seq_one_letter_code
_entity_poly.pdbx_strand_id
1 'polypeptide(L)'
;MSLTIRLTGTGGAQQVPVFGCDCAACQRARVDARYRRRPCSAVVRFNHAVTLLDAGLADLAERQPAGSFQQILLTHYHMDHVQGLFPLRWGVGDPIAVYGPPDDIGCDDLFKHPGILDFSHTVAPFVVFDLQGLQVTPLPLNHSKLTFGYLLETAHSRVAWLSDTAGLPDKTLKFLHNNQPRVIIIDCSHAPRTEPPRNHCDLN
;
A
#
# COMPACT_ATOMS: atom_id res chain seq x y z
N MET A 1 15.74 -5.49 -17.50
CA MET A 1 15.35 -4.47 -16.50
C MET A 1 14.68 -5.19 -15.33
N SER A 2 15.02 -4.86 -14.09
CA SER A 2 14.52 -5.58 -12.90
C SER A 2 13.45 -4.75 -12.19
N LEU A 3 12.34 -5.40 -11.82
CA LEU A 3 11.35 -4.88 -10.87
C LEU A 3 11.88 -5.12 -9.44
N THR A 4 11.96 -4.08 -8.64
CA THR A 4 12.34 -4.18 -7.24
C THR A 4 11.23 -3.62 -6.35
N ILE A 5 10.82 -4.37 -5.34
CA ILE A 5 9.86 -3.95 -4.32
C ILE A 5 10.56 -4.03 -2.98
N ARG A 6 10.75 -2.88 -2.32
CA ARG A 6 11.33 -2.78 -1.00
C ARG A 6 10.23 -2.43 0.01
N LEU A 7 9.92 -3.36 0.89
CA LEU A 7 8.99 -3.12 1.99
C LEU A 7 9.56 -2.06 2.94
N THR A 8 8.81 -1.03 3.24
CA THR A 8 9.17 0.06 4.15
C THR A 8 8.35 0.03 5.44
N GLY A 9 7.23 -0.70 5.42
CA GLY A 9 6.40 -1.04 6.56
C GLY A 9 5.70 -2.37 6.33
N THR A 10 5.55 -3.17 7.39
CA THR A 10 4.94 -4.51 7.36
C THR A 10 3.99 -4.72 8.54
N GLY A 11 3.51 -3.66 9.16
CA GLY A 11 2.53 -3.68 10.25
C GLY A 11 1.19 -3.14 9.78
N GLY A 12 0.15 -3.40 10.56
CA GLY A 12 -1.14 -2.74 10.39
C GLY A 12 -1.21 -1.39 11.13
N ALA A 13 -2.41 -0.82 11.24
CA ALA A 13 -2.68 0.48 11.87
C ALA A 13 -2.13 0.62 13.30
N GLN A 14 -2.16 -0.44 14.08
CA GLN A 14 -1.66 -0.44 15.47
C GLN A 14 -0.14 -0.37 15.57
N GLN A 15 0.56 -0.77 14.52
CA GLN A 15 2.03 -0.87 14.46
C GLN A 15 2.62 -1.84 15.53
N VAL A 16 3.94 -1.94 15.60
CA VAL A 16 4.66 -2.58 16.72
C VAL A 16 5.87 -1.69 17.04
N PRO A 17 6.02 -1.20 18.29
CA PRO A 17 5.24 -1.54 19.50
C PRO A 17 3.88 -0.83 19.53
N VAL A 18 2.88 -1.52 20.06
CA VAL A 18 1.56 -0.96 20.35
C VAL A 18 1.64 -0.11 21.63
N PHE A 19 0.94 1.03 21.65
CA PHE A 19 0.87 1.88 22.84
C PHE A 19 0.26 1.11 24.03
N GLY A 20 0.92 1.15 25.17
CA GLY A 20 0.48 0.48 26.41
C GLY A 20 0.59 -1.05 26.42
N CYS A 21 1.10 -1.69 25.35
CA CYS A 21 1.23 -3.15 25.28
C CYS A 21 2.60 -3.61 25.81
N ASP A 22 2.60 -4.54 26.77
CA ASP A 22 3.82 -5.09 27.41
C ASP A 22 4.17 -6.52 26.94
N CYS A 23 3.57 -7.01 25.86
CA CYS A 23 3.96 -8.31 25.32
C CYS A 23 5.42 -8.33 24.85
N ALA A 24 6.03 -9.52 24.77
CA ALA A 24 7.44 -9.69 24.44
C ALA A 24 7.83 -9.05 23.10
N ALA A 25 6.94 -9.08 22.09
CA ALA A 25 7.19 -8.44 20.79
C ALA A 25 7.27 -6.92 20.91
N CYS A 26 6.34 -6.29 21.64
CA CYS A 26 6.32 -4.84 21.86
C CYS A 26 7.50 -4.37 22.73
N GLN A 27 7.85 -5.11 23.76
CA GLN A 27 9.01 -4.82 24.60
C GLN A 27 10.30 -4.86 23.75
N ARG A 28 10.49 -5.91 22.96
CA ARG A 28 11.64 -6.03 22.06
C ARG A 28 11.72 -4.89 21.04
N ALA A 29 10.58 -4.49 20.45
CA ALA A 29 10.54 -3.41 19.48
C ALA A 29 10.79 -2.02 20.08
N ARG A 30 10.59 -1.83 21.40
CA ARG A 30 10.95 -0.58 22.08
C ARG A 30 12.45 -0.42 22.21
N VAL A 31 13.16 -1.51 22.47
CA VAL A 31 14.64 -1.48 22.68
C VAL A 31 15.42 -1.66 21.39
N ASP A 32 14.86 -2.32 20.36
CA ASP A 32 15.53 -2.55 19.08
C ASP A 32 14.62 -2.23 17.89
N ALA A 33 14.98 -1.18 17.15
CA ALA A 33 14.21 -0.68 16.00
C ALA A 33 14.04 -1.70 14.86
N ARG A 34 14.87 -2.74 14.76
CA ARG A 34 14.74 -3.81 13.76
C ARG A 34 13.46 -4.62 13.91
N TYR A 35 12.89 -4.64 15.11
CA TYR A 35 11.63 -5.36 15.42
C TYR A 35 10.39 -4.50 15.32
N ARG A 36 10.53 -3.22 15.01
CA ARG A 36 9.37 -2.34 14.78
C ARG A 36 8.65 -2.75 13.50
N ARG A 37 7.32 -2.67 13.56
CA ARG A 37 6.44 -2.84 12.39
C ARG A 37 5.66 -1.56 12.20
N ARG A 38 5.98 -0.86 11.11
CA ARG A 38 5.32 0.37 10.68
C ARG A 38 4.16 0.03 9.76
N PRO A 39 3.23 0.98 9.47
CA PRO A 39 2.14 0.75 8.54
C PRO A 39 2.60 0.20 7.20
N CYS A 40 1.81 -0.69 6.62
CA CYS A 40 2.11 -1.39 5.38
C CYS A 40 2.43 -0.39 4.26
N SER A 41 3.61 -0.51 3.67
CA SER A 41 4.04 0.37 2.59
C SER A 41 5.28 -0.19 1.88
N ALA A 42 5.49 0.21 0.63
CA ALA A 42 6.67 -0.18 -0.13
C ALA A 42 7.16 0.92 -1.08
N VAL A 43 8.41 0.77 -1.50
CA VAL A 43 9.00 1.50 -2.63
C VAL A 43 9.17 0.54 -3.78
N VAL A 44 8.50 0.81 -4.89
CA VAL A 44 8.57 0.05 -6.14
C VAL A 44 9.50 0.78 -7.08
N ARG A 45 10.49 0.07 -7.63
CA ARG A 45 11.42 0.60 -8.64
C ARG A 45 11.35 -0.23 -9.89
N PHE A 46 11.11 0.43 -11.01
CA PHE A 46 11.17 -0.19 -12.33
C PHE A 46 11.75 0.80 -13.34
N ASN A 47 12.76 0.38 -14.10
CA ASN A 47 13.54 1.27 -14.95
C ASN A 47 14.13 2.44 -14.12
N HIS A 48 13.79 3.68 -14.50
CA HIS A 48 14.18 4.90 -13.78
C HIS A 48 13.07 5.42 -12.87
N ALA A 49 11.88 4.80 -12.91
CA ALA A 49 10.73 5.23 -12.15
C ALA A 49 10.74 4.66 -10.73
N VAL A 50 10.34 5.50 -9.79
CA VAL A 50 10.13 5.15 -8.38
C VAL A 50 8.69 5.49 -8.00
N THR A 51 7.94 4.48 -7.60
CA THR A 51 6.56 4.60 -7.13
C THR A 51 6.50 4.25 -5.65
N LEU A 52 5.86 5.08 -4.84
CA LEU A 52 5.50 4.69 -3.48
C LEU A 52 4.21 3.89 -3.54
N LEU A 53 4.18 2.73 -2.90
CA LEU A 53 2.99 1.92 -2.72
C LEU A 53 2.53 2.09 -1.29
N ASP A 54 1.42 2.79 -1.13
CA ASP A 54 0.91 3.41 0.07
C ASP A 54 1.85 4.45 0.71
N ALA A 55 1.29 5.31 1.54
CA ALA A 55 1.95 6.44 2.18
C ALA A 55 1.70 6.46 3.69
N GLY A 56 1.67 5.27 4.31
CA GLY A 56 1.33 5.09 5.72
C GLY A 56 2.44 5.51 6.71
N LEU A 57 3.63 5.86 6.26
CA LEU A 57 4.72 6.30 7.14
C LEU A 57 4.52 7.77 7.54
N ALA A 58 4.31 8.06 8.81
CA ALA A 58 4.12 9.44 9.31
C ALA A 58 5.35 10.34 9.03
N ASP A 59 6.55 9.75 8.97
CA ASP A 59 7.82 10.40 8.67
C ASP A 59 8.22 10.27 7.17
N LEU A 60 7.22 10.12 6.27
CA LEU A 60 7.44 9.89 4.84
C LEU A 60 8.26 11.03 4.19
N ALA A 61 7.90 12.28 4.46
CA ALA A 61 8.56 13.46 3.89
C ALA A 61 10.03 13.58 4.33
N GLU A 62 10.37 13.10 5.54
CA GLU A 62 11.76 13.07 6.01
C GLU A 62 12.57 11.94 5.37
N ARG A 63 11.91 10.80 5.08
CA ARG A 63 12.54 9.61 4.52
C ARG A 63 12.78 9.69 3.03
N GLN A 64 11.95 10.44 2.33
CA GLN A 64 11.97 10.55 0.88
C GLN A 64 12.41 11.96 0.48
N PRO A 65 13.65 12.15 0.04
CA PRO A 65 14.09 13.44 -0.49
C PRO A 65 13.21 13.90 -1.67
N ALA A 66 13.07 15.19 -1.84
CA ALA A 66 12.35 15.76 -2.98
C ALA A 66 12.89 15.19 -4.31
N GLY A 67 12.00 14.79 -5.20
CA GLY A 67 12.34 14.18 -6.48
C GLY A 67 12.79 12.70 -6.42
N SER A 68 12.85 12.07 -5.22
CA SER A 68 13.26 10.66 -5.10
C SER A 68 12.22 9.64 -5.57
N PHE A 69 11.00 10.09 -5.82
CA PHE A 69 9.90 9.32 -6.40
C PHE A 69 9.03 10.24 -7.27
N GLN A 70 8.28 9.69 -8.20
CA GLN A 70 7.49 10.45 -9.19
C GLN A 70 6.00 10.33 -8.95
N GLN A 71 5.55 9.25 -8.27
CA GLN A 71 4.14 8.94 -8.12
C GLN A 71 3.86 8.07 -6.90
N ILE A 72 2.61 8.08 -6.47
CA ILE A 72 2.10 7.29 -5.35
C ILE A 72 0.96 6.42 -5.86
N LEU A 73 0.95 5.14 -5.47
CA LEU A 73 -0.11 4.19 -5.76
C LEU A 73 -0.75 3.79 -4.43
N LEU A 74 -1.98 4.23 -4.18
CA LEU A 74 -2.72 3.95 -2.95
C LEU A 74 -3.61 2.72 -3.11
N THR A 75 -3.59 1.85 -2.13
CA THR A 75 -4.53 0.73 -2.04
C THR A 75 -5.91 1.19 -1.59
N HIS A 76 -5.98 2.10 -0.63
CA HIS A 76 -7.21 2.69 -0.09
C HIS A 76 -6.90 3.89 0.83
N TYR A 77 -7.96 4.52 1.38
CA TYR A 77 -7.84 5.75 2.15
C TYR A 77 -8.02 5.58 3.67
N HIS A 78 -7.63 4.45 4.28
CA HIS A 78 -7.46 4.40 5.73
C HIS A 78 -6.24 5.21 6.17
N MET A 79 -6.29 5.74 7.40
CA MET A 79 -5.28 6.65 7.93
C MET A 79 -3.86 6.07 7.86
N ASP A 80 -3.70 4.80 8.16
CA ASP A 80 -2.42 4.10 8.14
C ASP A 80 -1.86 3.83 6.71
N HIS A 81 -2.62 4.19 5.66
CA HIS A 81 -2.16 4.17 4.27
C HIS A 81 -1.93 5.56 3.68
N VAL A 82 -2.42 6.62 4.35
CA VAL A 82 -2.36 7.99 3.81
C VAL A 82 -1.72 9.03 4.75
N GLN A 83 -1.44 8.69 6.02
CA GLN A 83 -1.00 9.69 7.01
C GLN A 83 0.27 10.44 6.61
N GLY A 84 1.17 9.82 5.85
CA GLY A 84 2.38 10.48 5.35
C GLY A 84 2.12 11.54 4.27
N LEU A 85 0.93 11.54 3.66
CA LEU A 85 0.53 12.56 2.68
C LEU A 85 0.23 13.91 3.34
N PHE A 86 -0.17 13.92 4.61
CA PHE A 86 -0.54 15.15 5.31
C PHE A 86 0.61 16.17 5.42
N PRO A 87 1.82 15.81 5.84
CA PRO A 87 2.95 16.73 5.75
C PRO A 87 3.46 16.89 4.31
N LEU A 88 3.43 15.82 3.49
CA LEU A 88 3.97 15.84 2.13
C LEU A 88 3.25 16.82 1.21
N ARG A 89 1.93 16.99 1.34
CA ARG A 89 1.12 17.90 0.50
C ARG A 89 1.57 19.36 0.56
N TRP A 90 2.22 19.78 1.66
CA TRP A 90 2.76 21.12 1.85
C TRP A 90 4.19 21.28 1.31
N GLY A 91 4.68 20.27 0.61
CA GLY A 91 5.99 20.32 -0.04
C GLY A 91 6.07 21.38 -1.14
N VAL A 92 7.30 21.63 -1.59
CA VAL A 92 7.59 22.54 -2.70
C VAL A 92 8.17 21.72 -3.85
N GLY A 93 7.64 21.89 -5.06
CA GLY A 93 8.08 21.16 -6.24
C GLY A 93 6.95 20.90 -7.23
N ASP A 94 7.23 20.03 -8.20
CA ASP A 94 6.24 19.60 -9.18
C ASP A 94 5.12 18.78 -8.54
N PRO A 95 3.90 18.79 -9.12
CA PRO A 95 2.81 17.95 -8.66
C PRO A 95 3.19 16.45 -8.65
N ILE A 96 2.77 15.76 -7.60
CA ILE A 96 2.97 14.32 -7.42
C ILE A 96 1.67 13.61 -7.76
N ALA A 97 1.66 12.79 -8.81
CA ALA A 97 0.50 12.00 -9.19
C ALA A 97 0.17 10.94 -8.12
N VAL A 98 -1.09 10.91 -7.67
CA VAL A 98 -1.60 9.94 -6.71
C VAL A 98 -2.66 9.09 -7.39
N TYR A 99 -2.33 7.85 -7.69
CA TYR A 99 -3.24 6.85 -8.25
C TYR A 99 -3.94 6.11 -7.11
N GLY A 100 -5.26 5.98 -7.17
CA GLY A 100 -6.01 5.28 -6.13
C GLY A 100 -7.44 4.92 -6.51
N PRO A 101 -8.15 4.20 -5.63
CA PRO A 101 -9.56 3.88 -5.82
C PRO A 101 -10.42 5.14 -5.94
N PRO A 102 -11.52 5.11 -6.72
CA PRO A 102 -12.48 6.22 -6.80
C PRO A 102 -13.36 6.26 -5.53
N ASP A 103 -12.78 6.67 -4.42
CA ASP A 103 -13.46 6.83 -3.12
C ASP A 103 -13.67 8.31 -2.84
N ASP A 104 -14.85 8.83 -3.16
CA ASP A 104 -15.21 10.24 -3.01
C ASP A 104 -15.22 10.74 -1.56
N ILE A 105 -15.37 9.82 -0.60
CA ILE A 105 -15.30 10.13 0.83
C ILE A 105 -13.86 10.07 1.32
N GLY A 106 -13.10 9.14 0.81
CA GLY A 106 -11.68 8.87 0.97
C GLY A 106 -11.04 9.45 2.22
N CYS A 107 -10.28 10.50 2.01
CA CYS A 107 -9.72 11.36 3.04
C CYS A 107 -10.04 12.81 2.69
N ASP A 108 -11.22 13.28 3.10
CA ASP A 108 -11.84 14.57 2.71
C ASP A 108 -10.88 15.76 2.82
N ASP A 109 -10.10 15.85 3.90
CA ASP A 109 -9.15 16.95 4.10
C ASP A 109 -7.99 16.94 3.07
N LEU A 110 -7.54 15.77 2.62
CA LEU A 110 -6.55 15.66 1.54
C LEU A 110 -7.13 16.12 0.20
N PHE A 111 -8.39 15.82 -0.08
CA PHE A 111 -9.04 16.21 -1.33
C PHE A 111 -9.38 17.70 -1.38
N LYS A 112 -9.77 18.29 -0.24
CA LYS A 112 -10.04 19.74 -0.13
C LYS A 112 -8.75 20.58 -0.20
N HIS A 113 -7.66 20.07 0.32
CA HIS A 113 -6.40 20.78 0.43
C HIS A 113 -5.23 19.89 -0.03
N PRO A 114 -5.17 19.53 -1.34
CA PRO A 114 -4.22 18.55 -1.85
C PRO A 114 -2.77 19.06 -1.91
N GLY A 115 -2.57 20.39 -1.96
CA GLY A 115 -1.24 20.96 -2.12
C GLY A 115 -0.57 20.50 -3.42
N ILE A 116 0.62 19.90 -3.32
CA ILE A 116 1.34 19.33 -4.48
C ILE A 116 0.87 17.94 -4.90
N LEU A 117 -0.14 17.36 -4.21
CA LEU A 117 -0.65 16.02 -4.54
C LEU A 117 -1.76 16.12 -5.58
N ASP A 118 -1.65 15.38 -6.67
CA ASP A 118 -2.67 15.33 -7.71
C ASP A 118 -3.48 14.03 -7.62
N PHE A 119 -4.69 14.10 -7.07
CA PHE A 119 -5.64 12.98 -6.92
C PHE A 119 -6.54 12.77 -8.13
N SER A 120 -6.29 13.39 -9.27
CA SER A 120 -7.10 13.22 -10.49
C SER A 120 -6.97 11.83 -11.14
N HIS A 121 -6.02 11.00 -10.69
CA HIS A 121 -5.68 9.70 -11.26
C HIS A 121 -6.42 8.55 -10.59
N THR A 122 -7.74 8.47 -10.76
CA THR A 122 -8.52 7.32 -10.28
C THR A 122 -8.30 6.09 -11.16
N VAL A 123 -8.25 4.91 -10.53
CA VAL A 123 -8.05 3.64 -11.24
C VAL A 123 -9.31 2.77 -11.18
N ALA A 124 -9.52 1.95 -12.23
CA ALA A 124 -10.70 1.09 -12.33
C ALA A 124 -10.34 -0.39 -12.14
N PRO A 125 -11.23 -1.20 -11.51
CA PRO A 125 -10.97 -2.61 -11.25
C PRO A 125 -10.74 -3.39 -12.55
N PHE A 126 -9.67 -4.18 -12.58
CA PHE A 126 -9.23 -5.02 -13.71
C PHE A 126 -8.88 -4.27 -15.00
N VAL A 127 -8.77 -2.95 -14.96
CA VAL A 127 -8.31 -2.14 -16.09
C VAL A 127 -6.84 -1.85 -15.94
N VAL A 128 -6.03 -2.35 -16.87
CA VAL A 128 -4.57 -2.14 -16.88
C VAL A 128 -4.26 -0.69 -17.20
N PHE A 129 -3.33 -0.11 -16.49
CA PHE A 129 -2.75 1.19 -16.80
C PHE A 129 -1.22 1.15 -16.70
N ASP A 130 -0.56 2.09 -17.35
CA ASP A 130 0.91 2.17 -17.40
C ASP A 130 1.45 3.15 -16.35
N LEU A 131 2.41 2.69 -15.56
CA LEU A 131 3.22 3.52 -14.68
C LEU A 131 4.67 3.54 -15.17
N GLN A 132 4.93 4.37 -16.18
CA GLN A 132 6.27 4.55 -16.76
C GLN A 132 6.92 3.22 -17.19
N GLY A 133 6.14 2.40 -17.89
CA GLY A 133 6.53 1.09 -18.41
C GLY A 133 6.22 -0.10 -17.51
N LEU A 134 5.81 0.13 -16.25
CA LEU A 134 5.25 -0.91 -15.39
C LEU A 134 3.74 -1.01 -15.62
N GLN A 135 3.27 -2.18 -16.06
CA GLN A 135 1.83 -2.43 -16.21
C GLN A 135 1.23 -2.72 -14.85
N VAL A 136 0.16 -2.02 -14.50
CA VAL A 136 -0.51 -2.15 -13.19
C VAL A 136 -1.98 -2.45 -13.40
N THR A 137 -2.46 -3.52 -12.75
CA THR A 137 -3.87 -3.90 -12.76
C THR A 137 -4.44 -3.83 -11.36
N PRO A 138 -5.45 -2.96 -11.10
CA PRO A 138 -6.14 -2.90 -9.80
C PRO A 138 -7.00 -4.14 -9.59
N LEU A 139 -6.93 -4.72 -8.42
CA LEU A 139 -7.64 -5.94 -8.02
C LEU A 139 -8.51 -5.66 -6.79
N PRO A 140 -9.85 -5.71 -6.89
CA PRO A 140 -10.73 -5.51 -5.73
C PRO A 140 -10.39 -6.45 -4.58
N LEU A 141 -10.39 -5.94 -3.36
CA LEU A 141 -10.15 -6.68 -2.13
C LEU A 141 -11.33 -6.59 -1.16
N ASN A 142 -11.40 -7.53 -0.22
CA ASN A 142 -12.43 -7.56 0.83
C ASN A 142 -11.97 -6.76 2.05
N HIS A 143 -12.38 -5.53 2.14
CA HIS A 143 -12.03 -4.66 3.26
C HIS A 143 -13.17 -3.71 3.61
N SER A 144 -13.06 -2.97 4.74
CA SER A 144 -14.10 -2.06 5.22
C SER A 144 -14.23 -0.77 4.40
N LYS A 145 -13.19 -0.41 3.63
CA LYS A 145 -13.20 0.66 2.63
C LYS A 145 -13.06 0.09 1.22
N LEU A 146 -13.38 0.89 0.20
CA LEU A 146 -13.05 0.55 -1.18
C LEU A 146 -11.53 0.37 -1.30
N THR A 147 -11.10 -0.87 -1.51
CA THR A 147 -9.70 -1.26 -1.47
C THR A 147 -9.31 -2.03 -2.72
N PHE A 148 -8.17 -1.67 -3.31
CA PHE A 148 -7.56 -2.40 -4.40
C PHE A 148 -6.19 -2.93 -3.98
N GLY A 149 -5.95 -4.21 -4.26
CA GLY A 149 -4.60 -4.71 -4.48
C GLY A 149 -4.15 -4.40 -5.90
N TYR A 150 -2.92 -4.75 -6.23
CA TYR A 150 -2.34 -4.47 -7.54
C TYR A 150 -1.56 -5.66 -8.08
N LEU A 151 -1.81 -6.05 -9.32
CA LEU A 151 -0.86 -6.86 -10.07
C LEU A 151 0.12 -5.92 -10.77
N LEU A 152 1.39 -6.02 -10.41
CA LEU A 152 2.51 -5.28 -11.00
C LEU A 152 3.19 -6.20 -12.02
N GLU A 153 3.14 -5.84 -13.29
CA GLU A 153 3.60 -6.70 -14.38
C GLU A 153 4.68 -6.03 -15.23
N THR A 154 5.72 -6.79 -15.51
CA THR A 154 6.77 -6.48 -16.48
C THR A 154 6.81 -7.58 -17.54
N ALA A 155 7.61 -7.43 -18.60
CA ALA A 155 7.81 -8.49 -19.60
C ALA A 155 8.29 -9.83 -19.00
N HIS A 156 8.87 -9.83 -17.80
CA HIS A 156 9.54 -11.02 -17.22
C HIS A 156 9.04 -11.42 -15.84
N SER A 157 8.20 -10.62 -15.19
CA SER A 157 7.77 -10.88 -13.81
C SER A 157 6.41 -10.27 -13.52
N ARG A 158 5.64 -10.98 -12.68
CA ARG A 158 4.37 -10.54 -12.12
C ARG A 158 4.44 -10.65 -10.60
N VAL A 159 4.07 -9.58 -9.91
CA VAL A 159 3.99 -9.52 -8.47
C VAL A 159 2.60 -9.02 -8.07
N ALA A 160 1.90 -9.76 -7.22
CA ALA A 160 0.64 -9.31 -6.66
C ALA A 160 0.88 -8.69 -5.27
N TRP A 161 0.39 -7.48 -5.09
CA TRP A 161 0.32 -6.79 -3.81
C TRP A 161 -1.12 -6.76 -3.34
N LEU A 162 -1.44 -7.43 -2.23
CA LEU A 162 -2.80 -7.68 -1.75
C LEU A 162 -2.90 -7.29 -0.27
N SER A 163 -2.61 -6.03 0.04
CA SER A 163 -2.66 -5.56 1.41
C SER A 163 -4.06 -5.08 1.77
N ASP A 164 -4.43 -5.36 3.00
CA ASP A 164 -5.71 -5.15 3.66
C ASP A 164 -6.87 -5.87 2.97
N THR A 165 -6.98 -7.15 3.31
CA THR A 165 -8.06 -7.99 2.80
C THR A 165 -8.45 -9.09 3.77
N ALA A 166 -9.72 -9.43 3.83
CA ALA A 166 -10.25 -10.61 4.51
C ALA A 166 -10.59 -11.69 3.47
N GLY A 167 -9.57 -12.45 3.07
CA GLY A 167 -9.67 -13.35 1.93
C GLY A 167 -9.68 -12.60 0.59
N LEU A 168 -9.88 -13.31 -0.50
CA LEU A 168 -9.92 -12.72 -1.83
C LEU A 168 -11.32 -12.85 -2.44
N PRO A 169 -11.87 -11.79 -3.05
CA PRO A 169 -13.08 -11.92 -3.86
C PRO A 169 -12.89 -12.91 -5.00
N ASP A 170 -13.92 -13.69 -5.34
CA ASP A 170 -13.86 -14.74 -6.38
C ASP A 170 -13.30 -14.22 -7.72
N LYS A 171 -13.68 -13.01 -8.11
CA LYS A 171 -13.17 -12.40 -9.35
C LYS A 171 -11.67 -12.14 -9.28
N THR A 172 -11.18 -11.65 -8.15
CA THR A 172 -9.75 -11.40 -7.92
C THR A 172 -8.97 -12.72 -7.86
N LEU A 173 -9.50 -13.71 -7.15
CA LEU A 173 -8.89 -15.05 -7.09
C LEU A 173 -8.78 -15.66 -8.49
N LYS A 174 -9.87 -15.64 -9.28
CA LYS A 174 -9.88 -16.13 -10.67
C LYS A 174 -8.90 -15.38 -11.56
N PHE A 175 -8.82 -14.05 -11.40
CA PHE A 175 -7.87 -13.23 -12.15
C PHE A 175 -6.41 -13.62 -11.82
N LEU A 176 -6.07 -13.77 -10.55
CA LEU A 176 -4.73 -14.18 -10.11
C LEU A 176 -4.37 -15.58 -10.59
N HIS A 177 -5.34 -16.51 -10.55
CA HIS A 177 -5.14 -17.87 -11.07
C HIS A 177 -4.81 -17.85 -12.57
N ASN A 178 -5.48 -17.02 -13.36
CA ASN A 178 -5.24 -16.93 -14.80
C ASN A 178 -3.92 -16.19 -15.14
N ASN A 179 -3.49 -15.26 -14.31
CA ASN A 179 -2.29 -14.44 -14.54
C ASN A 179 -1.03 -14.94 -13.82
N GLN A 180 -1.17 -15.89 -12.89
CA GLN A 180 -0.10 -16.60 -12.19
C GLN A 180 1.06 -15.70 -11.74
N PRO A 181 0.87 -14.78 -10.76
CA PRO A 181 1.96 -13.97 -10.25
C PRO A 181 3.05 -14.87 -9.65
N ARG A 182 4.31 -14.52 -9.93
CA ARG A 182 5.47 -15.24 -9.39
C ARG A 182 5.66 -15.01 -7.89
N VAL A 183 5.21 -13.86 -7.41
CA VAL A 183 5.28 -13.47 -5.99
C VAL A 183 3.93 -12.88 -5.59
N ILE A 184 3.45 -13.26 -4.42
CA ILE A 184 2.27 -12.67 -3.78
C ILE A 184 2.73 -12.08 -2.44
N ILE A 185 2.43 -10.81 -2.22
CA ILE A 185 2.57 -10.12 -0.95
C ILE A 185 1.15 -9.87 -0.47
N ILE A 186 0.76 -10.52 0.61
CA ILE A 186 -0.63 -10.52 1.09
C ILE A 186 -0.69 -10.14 2.57
N ASP A 187 -1.81 -9.52 2.95
CA ASP A 187 -2.15 -9.26 4.34
C ASP A 187 -2.21 -10.57 5.16
N CYS A 188 -1.56 -10.55 6.31
CA CYS A 188 -1.62 -11.60 7.30
C CYS A 188 -1.47 -10.98 8.69
N SER A 189 -2.48 -10.19 9.09
CA SER A 189 -2.45 -9.40 10.32
C SER A 189 -2.69 -10.19 11.59
N HIS A 190 -3.22 -11.40 11.47
CA HIS A 190 -3.63 -12.21 12.61
C HIS A 190 -3.00 -13.60 12.62
N ALA A 191 -2.77 -14.13 13.84
CA ALA A 191 -2.52 -15.56 14.04
C ALA A 191 -3.78 -16.37 13.64
N PRO A 192 -3.65 -17.71 13.41
CA PRO A 192 -4.79 -18.56 13.08
C PRO A 192 -5.95 -18.35 14.06
N ARG A 193 -7.16 -18.18 13.53
CA ARG A 193 -8.41 -17.96 14.29
C ARG A 193 -9.42 -19.03 13.95
N THR A 194 -10.31 -19.31 14.90
CA THR A 194 -11.47 -20.19 14.67
C THR A 194 -12.62 -19.48 13.98
N GLU A 195 -12.70 -18.14 14.11
CA GLU A 195 -13.71 -17.32 13.48
C GLU A 195 -13.19 -16.78 12.13
N PRO A 196 -14.04 -16.67 11.10
CA PRO A 196 -13.63 -16.11 9.83
C PRO A 196 -13.13 -14.66 9.99
N PRO A 197 -12.09 -14.28 9.25
CA PRO A 197 -11.55 -12.93 9.28
C PRO A 197 -12.59 -11.92 8.77
N ARG A 198 -12.64 -10.73 9.39
CA ARG A 198 -13.60 -9.66 8.99
C ARG A 198 -12.98 -8.63 8.06
N ASN A 199 -11.81 -8.12 8.38
CA ASN A 199 -11.14 -7.04 7.64
C ASN A 199 -9.72 -7.40 7.19
N HIS A 200 -9.09 -8.36 7.84
CA HIS A 200 -7.71 -8.77 7.60
C HIS A 200 -7.59 -10.29 7.65
N CYS A 201 -6.72 -10.84 6.82
CA CYS A 201 -6.41 -12.26 6.82
C CYS A 201 -5.70 -12.72 8.11
N ASP A 202 -5.80 -14.00 8.35
CA ASP A 202 -5.00 -14.75 9.32
C ASP A 202 -4.13 -15.81 8.62
N LEU A 203 -3.51 -16.70 9.39
CA LEU A 203 -2.64 -17.76 8.89
C LEU A 203 -3.39 -19.06 8.49
N ASN A 204 -4.72 -19.04 8.41
CA ASN A 204 -5.51 -20.19 7.94
C ASN A 204 -5.74 -20.18 6.44
#